data_b59bc2c6eb1c9a387a2a3d6d4772e678
#
_entry.id   b59bc2c6eb1c9a387a2a3d6d4772e678
#
_cell.length_a   1.000
_cell.length_b   1.000
_cell.length_c   1.000
_cell.angle_alpha   90.00
_cell.angle_beta   90.00
_cell.angle_gamma   90.00
#
_symmetry.space_group_name_H-M   'P 1'
#
loop_
_entity.id
_entity.type
_entity.pdbx_description
1 polymer ?
#
loop_
_entity_poly.entity_id
_entity_poly.type
_entity_poly.pdbx_seq_one_letter_code
_entity_poly.pdbx_strand_id
1 'polypeptide(L)'
;MGRFFGRTSNKITESPSASSDTEAKQKSDYREIQSRDLYNKGVNHMSNEKLLDAIRSFELAVRIDPHYVDAWVKKGYAHFHLGEYTLAIASYDKALDIDPDNPEAWNLKGLSFYKMKNYDRAIECSVKAIDADPNDGMSWYNRACYLTLSGRVDEGMEALRRAIEIDISHAKKAVRDRDFENAQAEEGFMRIIEVVVLESLRQGYDYSGKIVWVTGMSKDDVEDALLRLDMKGLVIRREKRVLIGKDEYYELAKGLSEKVGEVKRSGFLNSKKEYSAPLQEIKHILENLDNAVEAVKRGDLGQTTENFDQLISPTKHGSTMIEQFFDQHRDLRLFRIRLADRGQEYLTSHKTEILQLLDDVIEKIRSNPVSRTIRK
;
A
#
# COMPACT_ATOMS: atom_id res chain seq x y z
N MET A 1 79.23 -10.53 -65.89
CA MET A 1 78.05 -9.66 -66.01
C MET A 1 76.84 -10.50 -65.68
N GLY A 2 76.29 -10.40 -64.50
CA GLY A 2 75.12 -11.13 -64.03
C GLY A 2 74.35 -10.27 -63.07
N ARG A 3 73.19 -9.76 -63.46
CA ARG A 3 72.30 -8.93 -62.64
C ARG A 3 71.45 -9.85 -61.74
N PHE A 4 71.58 -9.68 -60.44
CA PHE A 4 70.66 -10.20 -59.49
C PHE A 4 69.39 -9.33 -59.43
N PHE A 5 68.20 -9.93 -59.66
CA PHE A 5 66.91 -9.34 -59.30
C PHE A 5 66.48 -9.87 -57.93
N GLY A 6 66.54 -8.98 -56.95
CA GLY A 6 65.94 -9.26 -55.66
C GLY A 6 64.41 -9.11 -55.74
N ARG A 7 63.67 -10.18 -55.40
CA ARG A 7 62.23 -10.18 -55.15
C ARG A 7 62.03 -9.79 -53.69
N THR A 8 61.55 -8.60 -53.46
CA THR A 8 61.02 -8.19 -52.14
C THR A 8 59.62 -8.79 -51.99
N SER A 9 59.44 -9.79 -51.16
CA SER A 9 58.13 -10.28 -50.68
C SER A 9 57.61 -9.27 -49.67
N ASN A 10 56.65 -8.47 -50.08
CA ASN A 10 55.81 -7.73 -49.12
C ASN A 10 54.90 -8.71 -48.43
N LYS A 11 55.22 -9.13 -47.20
CA LYS A 11 54.31 -9.75 -46.30
C LYS A 11 53.36 -8.66 -45.79
N ILE A 12 52.16 -8.60 -46.34
CA ILE A 12 51.04 -7.87 -45.73
C ILE A 12 50.66 -8.67 -44.48
N THR A 13 51.08 -8.19 -43.35
CA THR A 13 50.54 -8.65 -42.06
C THR A 13 49.20 -8.01 -41.90
N GLU A 14 48.14 -8.68 -42.33
CA GLU A 14 46.76 -8.37 -41.94
C GLU A 14 46.68 -8.55 -40.44
N SER A 15 46.38 -7.48 -39.70
CA SER A 15 46.06 -7.50 -38.29
C SER A 15 44.61 -8.04 -38.12
N PRO A 16 44.41 -9.18 -37.46
CA PRO A 16 43.09 -9.82 -37.40
C PRO A 16 42.28 -9.40 -36.17
N SER A 17 42.27 -8.13 -35.75
CA SER A 17 41.61 -7.77 -34.50
C SER A 17 40.35 -6.91 -34.64
N ALA A 18 40.14 -6.18 -35.70
CA ALA A 18 39.00 -5.24 -35.78
C ALA A 18 37.68 -5.88 -36.23
N SER A 19 37.70 -6.95 -37.02
CA SER A 19 36.47 -7.60 -37.51
C SER A 19 35.88 -8.59 -36.51
N SER A 20 36.76 -9.31 -35.76
CA SER A 20 36.32 -10.26 -34.73
C SER A 20 35.63 -9.57 -33.53
N ASP A 21 36.12 -8.40 -33.16
CA ASP A 21 35.55 -7.63 -32.03
C ASP A 21 34.18 -7.02 -32.42
N THR A 22 34.02 -6.62 -33.67
CA THR A 22 32.74 -6.09 -34.18
C THR A 22 31.67 -7.18 -34.27
N GLU A 23 32.03 -8.38 -34.75
CA GLU A 23 31.11 -9.54 -34.81
C GLU A 23 30.76 -10.07 -33.43
N ALA A 24 31.72 -10.09 -32.50
CA ALA A 24 31.48 -10.49 -31.09
C ALA A 24 30.51 -9.52 -30.41
N LYS A 25 30.68 -8.20 -30.63
CA LYS A 25 29.78 -7.17 -30.09
C LYS A 25 28.38 -7.29 -30.71
N GLN A 26 28.23 -7.44 -32.01
CA GLN A 26 26.92 -7.61 -32.62
C GLN A 26 26.19 -8.87 -32.12
N LYS A 27 26.91 -9.98 -31.87
CA LYS A 27 26.34 -11.20 -31.30
C LYS A 27 25.92 -11.03 -29.85
N SER A 28 26.67 -10.23 -29.09
CA SER A 28 26.32 -9.85 -27.71
C SER A 28 25.04 -9.00 -27.69
N ASP A 29 24.98 -7.95 -28.51
CA ASP A 29 23.84 -7.04 -28.59
C ASP A 29 22.56 -7.80 -29.03
N TYR A 30 22.68 -8.76 -29.96
CA TYR A 30 21.57 -9.60 -30.40
C TYR A 30 21.04 -10.52 -29.29
N ARG A 31 21.94 -11.11 -28.48
CA ARG A 31 21.56 -11.94 -27.33
C ARG A 31 20.84 -11.11 -26.27
N GLU A 32 21.33 -9.90 -25.99
CA GLU A 32 20.70 -8.99 -25.03
C GLU A 32 19.28 -8.60 -25.49
N ILE A 33 19.08 -8.28 -26.75
CA ILE A 33 17.75 -7.98 -27.30
C ILE A 33 16.83 -9.19 -27.17
N GLN A 34 17.29 -10.37 -27.56
CA GLN A 34 16.46 -11.60 -27.45
C GLN A 34 16.10 -11.96 -26.02
N SER A 35 17.04 -11.85 -25.09
CA SER A 35 16.77 -12.15 -23.67
C SER A 35 15.77 -11.15 -23.07
N ARG A 36 15.86 -9.86 -23.43
CA ARG A 36 14.93 -8.82 -23.04
C ARG A 36 13.52 -9.02 -23.61
N ASP A 37 13.41 -9.43 -24.86
CA ASP A 37 12.10 -9.74 -25.47
C ASP A 37 11.42 -10.91 -24.75
N LEU A 38 12.17 -11.96 -24.42
CA LEU A 38 11.67 -13.10 -23.66
C LEU A 38 11.31 -12.71 -22.22
N TYR A 39 12.09 -11.85 -21.58
CA TYR A 39 11.76 -11.28 -20.27
C TYR A 39 10.44 -10.50 -20.31
N ASN A 40 10.27 -9.60 -21.27
CA ASN A 40 9.04 -8.82 -21.45
C ASN A 40 7.83 -9.73 -21.72
N LYS A 41 8.01 -10.79 -22.50
CA LYS A 41 6.99 -11.83 -22.71
C LYS A 41 6.63 -12.53 -21.41
N GLY A 42 7.61 -12.85 -20.57
CA GLY A 42 7.41 -13.42 -19.24
C GLY A 42 6.62 -12.49 -18.32
N VAL A 43 6.97 -11.21 -18.29
CA VAL A 43 6.23 -10.19 -17.52
C VAL A 43 4.78 -10.08 -18.01
N ASN A 44 4.53 -10.10 -19.30
CA ASN A 44 3.17 -10.10 -19.85
C ASN A 44 2.39 -11.37 -19.46
N HIS A 45 3.03 -12.54 -19.46
CA HIS A 45 2.40 -13.75 -18.97
C HIS A 45 2.03 -13.67 -17.48
N MET A 46 2.90 -13.08 -16.65
CA MET A 46 2.61 -12.84 -15.23
C MET A 46 1.40 -11.92 -15.03
N SER A 47 1.33 -10.81 -15.78
CA SER A 47 0.19 -9.87 -15.74
C SER A 47 -1.13 -10.52 -16.13
N ASN A 48 -1.09 -11.61 -16.91
CA ASN A 48 -2.25 -12.42 -17.30
C ASN A 48 -2.43 -13.68 -16.42
N GLU A 49 -1.76 -13.76 -15.28
CA GLU A 49 -1.80 -14.88 -14.32
C GLU A 49 -1.33 -16.24 -14.90
N LYS A 50 -0.62 -16.21 -16.06
CA LYS A 50 -0.08 -17.40 -16.72
C LYS A 50 1.32 -17.73 -16.20
N LEU A 51 1.42 -18.10 -14.92
CA LEU A 51 2.69 -18.26 -14.22
C LEU A 51 3.62 -19.30 -14.85
N LEU A 52 3.10 -20.43 -15.33
CA LEU A 52 3.93 -21.46 -15.99
C LEU A 52 4.52 -20.98 -17.32
N ASP A 53 3.76 -20.19 -18.10
CA ASP A 53 4.26 -19.61 -19.36
C ASP A 53 5.27 -18.49 -19.08
N ALA A 54 5.07 -17.75 -17.97
CA ALA A 54 6.03 -16.77 -17.50
C ALA A 54 7.37 -17.43 -17.12
N ILE A 55 7.34 -18.51 -16.32
CA ILE A 55 8.54 -19.28 -15.98
C ILE A 55 9.29 -19.77 -17.22
N ARG A 56 8.58 -20.34 -18.20
CA ARG A 56 9.20 -20.77 -19.47
C ARG A 56 9.88 -19.62 -20.21
N SER A 57 9.24 -18.46 -20.23
CA SER A 57 9.78 -17.27 -20.89
C SER A 57 11.03 -16.76 -20.18
N PHE A 58 11.00 -16.65 -18.85
CA PHE A 58 12.18 -16.28 -18.04
C PHE A 58 13.29 -17.31 -18.13
N GLU A 59 12.97 -18.61 -18.16
CA GLU A 59 13.96 -19.67 -18.34
C GLU A 59 14.68 -19.55 -19.69
N LEU A 60 13.97 -19.23 -20.74
CA LEU A 60 14.58 -18.98 -22.05
C LEU A 60 15.45 -17.70 -22.03
N ALA A 61 14.99 -16.63 -21.33
CA ALA A 61 15.76 -15.40 -21.19
C ALA A 61 17.10 -15.66 -20.50
N VAL A 62 17.10 -16.34 -19.33
CA VAL A 62 18.34 -16.66 -18.60
C VAL A 62 19.21 -17.73 -19.27
N ARG A 63 18.66 -18.51 -20.18
CA ARG A 63 19.45 -19.44 -21.02
C ARG A 63 20.24 -18.70 -22.08
N ILE A 64 19.68 -17.61 -22.63
CA ILE A 64 20.34 -16.75 -23.61
C ILE A 64 21.35 -15.84 -22.93
N ASP A 65 20.94 -15.20 -21.85
CA ASP A 65 21.77 -14.36 -20.98
C ASP A 65 21.73 -14.83 -19.53
N PRO A 66 22.71 -15.67 -19.12
CA PRO A 66 22.78 -16.16 -17.74
C PRO A 66 23.02 -15.07 -16.70
N HIS A 67 23.48 -13.88 -17.09
CA HIS A 67 23.74 -12.74 -16.20
C HIS A 67 22.55 -11.78 -16.08
N TYR A 68 21.42 -12.11 -16.68
CA TYR A 68 20.21 -11.27 -16.59
C TYR A 68 19.54 -11.42 -15.22
N VAL A 69 19.97 -10.60 -14.25
CA VAL A 69 19.53 -10.64 -12.84
C VAL A 69 18.01 -10.57 -12.73
N ASP A 70 17.37 -9.57 -13.39
CA ASP A 70 15.92 -9.38 -13.31
C ASP A 70 15.14 -10.61 -13.79
N ALA A 71 15.63 -11.31 -14.79
CA ALA A 71 14.97 -12.51 -15.29
C ALA A 71 15.03 -13.65 -14.27
N TRP A 72 16.15 -13.79 -13.53
CA TRP A 72 16.26 -14.72 -12.43
C TRP A 72 15.32 -14.35 -11.28
N VAL A 73 15.27 -13.07 -10.88
CA VAL A 73 14.37 -12.57 -9.83
C VAL A 73 12.91 -12.84 -10.21
N LYS A 74 12.49 -12.48 -11.43
CA LYS A 74 11.09 -12.68 -11.88
C LYS A 74 10.74 -14.15 -12.07
N LYS A 75 11.71 -15.02 -12.47
CA LYS A 75 11.52 -16.47 -12.48
C LYS A 75 11.26 -16.98 -11.06
N GLY A 76 12.06 -16.56 -10.08
CA GLY A 76 11.86 -16.89 -8.68
C GLY A 76 10.51 -16.42 -8.15
N TYR A 77 10.11 -15.20 -8.51
CA TYR A 77 8.81 -14.62 -8.12
C TYR A 77 7.64 -15.44 -8.69
N ALA A 78 7.73 -15.90 -9.94
CA ALA A 78 6.69 -16.75 -10.53
C ALA A 78 6.60 -18.13 -9.82
N HIS A 79 7.72 -18.75 -9.47
CA HIS A 79 7.75 -19.97 -8.63
C HIS A 79 7.17 -19.72 -7.24
N PHE A 80 7.48 -18.58 -6.62
CA PHE A 80 6.92 -18.19 -5.33
C PHE A 80 5.38 -18.16 -5.36
N HIS A 81 4.78 -17.55 -6.39
CA HIS A 81 3.33 -17.49 -6.55
C HIS A 81 2.67 -18.85 -6.85
N LEU A 82 3.42 -19.82 -7.37
CA LEU A 82 2.96 -21.20 -7.48
C LEU A 82 3.12 -22.00 -6.16
N GLY A 83 3.69 -21.38 -5.11
CA GLY A 83 3.98 -22.08 -3.85
C GLY A 83 5.24 -22.94 -3.90
N GLU A 84 6.01 -22.88 -4.96
CA GLU A 84 7.24 -23.64 -5.20
C GLU A 84 8.45 -22.93 -4.58
N TYR A 85 8.41 -22.72 -3.26
CA TYR A 85 9.37 -21.86 -2.54
C TYR A 85 10.82 -22.29 -2.69
N THR A 86 11.10 -23.58 -2.78
CA THR A 86 12.46 -24.10 -2.98
C THR A 86 13.01 -23.69 -4.36
N LEU A 87 12.19 -23.74 -5.41
CA LEU A 87 12.58 -23.32 -6.77
C LEU A 87 12.71 -21.80 -6.86
N ALA A 88 11.86 -21.07 -6.13
CA ALA A 88 11.97 -19.62 -5.99
C ALA A 88 13.33 -19.24 -5.37
N ILE A 89 13.69 -19.84 -4.23
CA ILE A 89 14.98 -19.62 -3.54
C ILE A 89 16.15 -19.92 -4.48
N ALA A 90 16.14 -21.06 -5.19
CA ALA A 90 17.19 -21.40 -6.13
C ALA A 90 17.34 -20.35 -7.27
N SER A 91 16.25 -19.75 -7.70
CA SER A 91 16.28 -18.69 -8.71
C SER A 91 16.84 -17.38 -8.12
N TYR A 92 16.47 -17.01 -6.87
CA TYR A 92 17.05 -15.87 -6.19
C TYR A 92 18.53 -16.07 -5.87
N ASP A 93 18.96 -17.29 -5.53
CA ASP A 93 20.38 -17.60 -5.35
C ASP A 93 21.17 -17.31 -6.64
N LYS A 94 20.61 -17.65 -7.81
CA LYS A 94 21.24 -17.30 -9.10
C LYS A 94 21.31 -15.81 -9.36
N ALA A 95 20.28 -15.05 -8.99
CA ALA A 95 20.31 -13.60 -9.07
C ALA A 95 21.40 -13.02 -8.14
N LEU A 96 21.51 -13.53 -6.92
CA LEU A 96 22.48 -13.10 -5.90
C LEU A 96 23.91 -13.57 -6.16
N ASP A 97 24.12 -14.66 -6.90
CA ASP A 97 25.44 -15.07 -7.42
C ASP A 97 26.00 -14.02 -8.40
N ILE A 98 25.10 -13.28 -9.10
CA ILE A 98 25.46 -12.26 -10.09
C ILE A 98 25.52 -10.87 -9.46
N ASP A 99 24.51 -10.52 -8.66
CA ASP A 99 24.37 -9.25 -7.96
C ASP A 99 24.12 -9.52 -6.46
N PRO A 100 25.19 -9.64 -5.65
CA PRO A 100 25.09 -9.97 -4.22
C PRO A 100 24.39 -8.93 -3.38
N ASP A 101 24.34 -7.68 -3.85
CA ASP A 101 23.74 -6.54 -3.13
C ASP A 101 22.32 -6.20 -3.61
N ASN A 102 21.66 -7.13 -4.32
CA ASN A 102 20.30 -6.93 -4.82
C ASN A 102 19.26 -7.03 -3.69
N PRO A 103 18.66 -5.91 -3.24
CA PRO A 103 17.75 -5.92 -2.09
C PRO A 103 16.43 -6.63 -2.40
N GLU A 104 15.92 -6.54 -3.65
CA GLU A 104 14.69 -7.23 -4.08
C GLU A 104 14.87 -8.76 -3.99
N ALA A 105 16.00 -9.27 -4.49
CA ALA A 105 16.30 -10.71 -4.44
C ALA A 105 16.42 -11.21 -3.00
N TRP A 106 17.10 -10.49 -2.11
CA TRP A 106 17.18 -10.84 -0.70
C TRP A 106 15.83 -10.82 -0.01
N ASN A 107 14.99 -9.80 -0.24
CA ASN A 107 13.65 -9.69 0.33
C ASN A 107 12.76 -10.86 -0.10
N LEU A 108 12.73 -11.16 -1.40
CA LEU A 108 11.90 -12.25 -1.94
C LEU A 108 12.39 -13.64 -1.49
N LYS A 109 13.70 -13.83 -1.35
CA LYS A 109 14.29 -15.04 -0.77
C LYS A 109 13.87 -15.18 0.70
N GLY A 110 13.95 -14.09 1.48
CA GLY A 110 13.48 -14.06 2.88
C GLY A 110 12.00 -14.39 3.00
N LEU A 111 11.15 -13.82 2.13
CA LEU A 111 9.72 -14.10 2.09
C LEU A 111 9.45 -15.59 1.74
N SER A 112 10.27 -16.21 0.90
CA SER A 112 10.17 -17.64 0.58
C SER A 112 10.47 -18.49 1.80
N PHE A 113 11.51 -18.17 2.57
CA PHE A 113 11.81 -18.84 3.84
C PHE A 113 10.72 -18.63 4.88
N TYR A 114 10.15 -17.43 4.96
CA TYR A 114 9.00 -17.15 5.83
C TYR A 114 7.81 -18.05 5.49
N LYS A 115 7.44 -18.20 4.21
CA LYS A 115 6.37 -19.11 3.77
C LYS A 115 6.64 -20.57 4.14
N MET A 116 7.90 -20.97 4.21
CA MET A 116 8.34 -22.28 4.70
C MET A 116 8.45 -22.35 6.23
N LYS A 117 8.11 -21.26 6.96
CA LYS A 117 8.25 -21.11 8.42
C LYS A 117 9.70 -21.24 8.92
N ASN A 118 10.67 -21.02 8.05
CA ASN A 118 12.07 -20.97 8.42
C ASN A 118 12.47 -19.52 8.74
N TYR A 119 12.05 -19.08 9.93
CA TYR A 119 12.19 -17.68 10.32
C TYR A 119 13.66 -17.26 10.49
N ASP A 120 14.54 -18.13 10.94
CA ASP A 120 15.96 -17.81 11.10
C ASP A 120 16.61 -17.46 9.75
N ARG A 121 16.37 -18.26 8.72
CA ARG A 121 16.84 -17.95 7.37
C ARG A 121 16.18 -16.72 6.77
N ALA A 122 14.89 -16.47 7.08
CA ALA A 122 14.21 -15.26 6.67
C ALA A 122 14.84 -14.02 7.32
N ILE A 123 15.22 -14.09 8.61
CA ILE A 123 15.91 -13.02 9.33
C ILE A 123 17.28 -12.75 8.69
N GLU A 124 18.09 -13.79 8.41
CA GLU A 124 19.37 -13.64 7.72
C GLU A 124 19.22 -12.89 6.38
N CYS A 125 18.22 -13.26 5.57
CA CYS A 125 17.94 -12.60 4.30
C CYS A 125 17.53 -11.14 4.49
N SER A 126 16.69 -10.83 5.50
CA SER A 126 16.27 -9.45 5.78
C SER A 126 17.42 -8.56 6.22
N VAL A 127 18.42 -9.10 6.94
CA VAL A 127 19.66 -8.35 7.27
C VAL A 127 20.39 -7.96 6.00
N LYS A 128 20.57 -8.90 5.08
CA LYS A 128 21.22 -8.64 3.79
C LYS A 128 20.48 -7.62 2.92
N ALA A 129 19.14 -7.68 2.91
CA ALA A 129 18.32 -6.70 2.21
C ALA A 129 18.48 -5.28 2.82
N ILE A 130 18.51 -5.18 4.16
CA ILE A 130 18.73 -3.91 4.88
C ILE A 130 20.15 -3.39 4.69
N ASP A 131 21.17 -4.26 4.66
CA ASP A 131 22.55 -3.88 4.39
C ASP A 131 22.68 -3.26 2.99
N ALA A 132 21.94 -3.82 2.00
CA ALA A 132 21.91 -3.32 0.62
C ALA A 132 21.10 -2.02 0.48
N ASP A 133 19.96 -1.90 1.14
CA ASP A 133 19.17 -0.66 1.20
C ASP A 133 18.62 -0.42 2.61
N PRO A 134 19.34 0.38 3.44
CA PRO A 134 18.90 0.70 4.81
C PRO A 134 17.62 1.54 4.88
N ASN A 135 17.17 2.15 3.78
CA ASN A 135 15.98 2.99 3.71
C ASN A 135 14.75 2.24 3.14
N ASP A 136 14.87 0.95 2.84
CA ASP A 136 13.72 0.13 2.47
C ASP A 136 12.90 -0.25 3.71
N GLY A 137 11.81 0.49 3.96
CA GLY A 137 10.88 0.24 5.06
C GLY A 137 10.27 -1.17 5.01
N MET A 138 10.13 -1.76 3.81
CA MET A 138 9.59 -3.12 3.67
C MET A 138 10.57 -4.18 4.20
N SER A 139 11.86 -4.04 3.98
CA SER A 139 12.89 -4.92 4.54
C SER A 139 12.86 -4.91 6.07
N TRP A 140 12.75 -3.72 6.67
CA TRP A 140 12.61 -3.57 8.11
C TRP A 140 11.30 -4.18 8.63
N TYR A 141 10.19 -3.98 7.92
CA TYR A 141 8.90 -4.56 8.26
C TYR A 141 8.92 -6.09 8.20
N ASN A 142 9.47 -6.66 7.13
CA ASN A 142 9.60 -8.10 6.99
C ASN A 142 10.47 -8.69 8.10
N ARG A 143 11.58 -8.02 8.44
CA ARG A 143 12.42 -8.41 9.58
C ARG A 143 11.65 -8.41 10.89
N ALA A 144 10.79 -7.42 11.12
CA ALA A 144 9.95 -7.34 12.31
C ALA A 144 9.00 -8.55 12.40
N CYS A 145 8.30 -8.90 11.30
CA CYS A 145 7.45 -10.09 11.24
C CYS A 145 8.24 -11.37 11.57
N TYR A 146 9.40 -11.56 10.94
CA TYR A 146 10.20 -12.78 11.12
C TYR A 146 10.72 -12.92 12.55
N LEU A 147 11.20 -11.82 13.16
CA LEU A 147 11.68 -11.78 14.54
C LEU A 147 10.54 -12.09 15.52
N THR A 148 9.39 -11.46 15.35
CA THR A 148 8.21 -11.68 16.22
C THR A 148 7.75 -13.13 16.16
N LEU A 149 7.66 -13.72 14.97
CA LEU A 149 7.28 -15.12 14.79
C LEU A 149 8.33 -16.12 15.28
N SER A 150 9.60 -15.73 15.33
CA SER A 150 10.67 -16.55 15.93
C SER A 150 10.72 -16.45 17.46
N GLY A 151 9.84 -15.62 18.09
CA GLY A 151 9.81 -15.39 19.54
C GLY A 151 10.77 -14.29 20.02
N ARG A 152 11.45 -13.58 19.11
CA ARG A 152 12.37 -12.47 19.41
C ARG A 152 11.59 -11.15 19.36
N VAL A 153 10.57 -11.02 20.22
CA VAL A 153 9.55 -9.96 20.14
C VAL A 153 10.15 -8.56 20.30
N ASP A 154 11.03 -8.34 21.27
CA ASP A 154 11.66 -7.03 21.52
C ASP A 154 12.44 -6.53 20.28
N GLU A 155 13.23 -7.40 19.66
CA GLU A 155 13.97 -7.07 18.44
C GLU A 155 13.01 -6.84 17.26
N GLY A 156 11.90 -7.59 17.21
CA GLY A 156 10.83 -7.39 16.24
C GLY A 156 10.20 -6.00 16.37
N MET A 157 9.93 -5.55 17.60
CA MET A 157 9.37 -4.22 17.86
C MET A 157 10.37 -3.10 17.48
N GLU A 158 11.67 -3.28 17.72
CA GLU A 158 12.68 -2.31 17.29
C GLU A 158 12.77 -2.23 15.74
N ALA A 159 12.73 -3.38 15.06
CA ALA A 159 12.70 -3.42 13.60
C ALA A 159 11.42 -2.77 13.05
N LEU A 160 10.26 -3.02 13.68
CA LEU A 160 8.99 -2.40 13.29
C LEU A 160 9.01 -0.88 13.50
N ARG A 161 9.62 -0.41 14.60
CA ARG A 161 9.84 1.02 14.84
C ARG A 161 10.63 1.66 13.70
N ARG A 162 11.70 1.01 13.24
CA ARG A 162 12.49 1.49 12.09
C ARG A 162 11.68 1.53 10.80
N ALA A 163 10.89 0.50 10.51
CA ALA A 163 9.99 0.51 9.36
C ALA A 163 9.02 1.70 9.39
N ILE A 164 8.43 1.99 10.57
CA ILE A 164 7.49 3.10 10.78
C ILE A 164 8.19 4.47 10.66
N GLU A 165 9.43 4.58 11.10
CA GLU A 165 10.24 5.79 10.92
C GLU A 165 10.46 6.13 9.44
N ILE A 166 10.60 5.11 8.60
CA ILE A 166 10.75 5.28 7.15
C ILE A 166 9.40 5.57 6.49
N ASP A 167 8.37 4.78 6.78
CA ASP A 167 7.01 4.98 6.27
C ASP A 167 5.97 4.60 7.33
N ILE A 168 5.21 5.61 7.79
CA ILE A 168 4.12 5.46 8.79
C ILE A 168 3.04 4.45 8.37
N SER A 169 2.91 4.16 7.07
CA SER A 169 1.94 3.18 6.57
C SER A 169 2.18 1.78 7.14
N HIS A 170 3.42 1.46 7.53
CA HIS A 170 3.77 0.20 8.19
C HIS A 170 3.11 0.04 9.56
N ALA A 171 2.85 1.15 10.28
CA ALA A 171 2.11 1.09 11.54
C ALA A 171 0.66 0.59 11.32
N LYS A 172 -0.04 1.16 10.31
CA LYS A 172 -1.40 0.72 9.96
C LYS A 172 -1.44 -0.73 9.45
N LYS A 173 -0.40 -1.18 8.78
CA LYS A 173 -0.26 -2.57 8.34
C LYS A 173 -0.07 -3.49 9.55
N ALA A 174 0.83 -3.13 10.48
CA ALA A 174 1.19 -3.95 11.64
C ALA A 174 0.01 -4.24 12.56
N VAL A 175 -0.86 -3.26 12.82
CA VAL A 175 -2.03 -3.45 13.71
C VAL A 175 -3.08 -4.42 13.18
N ARG A 176 -3.00 -4.79 11.88
CA ARG A 176 -3.89 -5.76 11.23
C ARG A 176 -3.18 -7.09 10.92
N ASP A 177 -1.87 -7.12 11.06
CA ASP A 177 -1.06 -8.25 10.64
C ASP A 177 -0.98 -9.29 11.77
N ARG A 178 -1.43 -10.51 11.47
CA ARG A 178 -1.43 -11.62 12.42
C ARG A 178 -0.03 -12.02 12.88
N ASP A 179 1.00 -11.65 12.14
CA ASP A 179 2.38 -11.92 12.51
C ASP A 179 2.77 -11.24 13.83
N PHE A 180 2.02 -10.20 14.23
CA PHE A 180 2.21 -9.48 15.51
C PHE A 180 1.21 -9.87 16.61
N GLU A 181 0.39 -10.90 16.43
CA GLU A 181 -0.58 -11.35 17.43
C GLU A 181 0.08 -11.59 18.82
N ASN A 182 1.25 -12.21 18.82
CA ASN A 182 2.02 -12.48 20.05
C ASN A 182 2.65 -11.22 20.67
N ALA A 183 2.72 -10.12 19.93
CA ALA A 183 3.30 -8.86 20.39
C ALA A 183 2.25 -7.84 20.87
N GLN A 184 0.95 -8.12 20.69
CA GLN A 184 -0.12 -7.16 20.98
C GLN A 184 -0.16 -6.72 22.45
N ALA A 185 0.25 -7.58 23.39
CA ALA A 185 0.33 -7.25 24.81
C ALA A 185 1.60 -6.48 25.20
N GLU A 186 2.57 -6.35 24.30
CA GLU A 186 3.84 -5.69 24.58
C GLU A 186 3.69 -4.16 24.56
N GLU A 187 4.38 -3.50 25.49
CA GLU A 187 4.36 -2.02 25.56
C GLU A 187 4.81 -1.36 24.25
N GLY A 188 5.77 -1.97 23.56
CA GLY A 188 6.25 -1.51 22.25
C GLY A 188 5.14 -1.47 21.22
N PHE A 189 4.32 -2.51 21.14
CA PHE A 189 3.19 -2.58 20.22
C PHE A 189 2.06 -1.62 20.59
N MET A 190 1.78 -1.48 21.89
CA MET A 190 0.81 -0.52 22.41
C MET A 190 1.16 0.92 22.01
N ARG A 191 2.45 1.29 22.01
CA ARG A 191 2.92 2.59 21.53
C ARG A 191 2.69 2.77 20.03
N ILE A 192 2.80 1.70 19.23
CA ILE A 192 2.49 1.74 17.79
C ILE A 192 1.01 2.00 17.56
N ILE A 193 0.13 1.36 18.34
CA ILE A 193 -1.32 1.64 18.32
C ILE A 193 -1.58 3.13 18.64
N GLU A 194 -0.96 3.67 19.67
CA GLU A 194 -1.07 5.09 20.02
C GLU A 194 -0.63 6.02 18.87
N VAL A 195 0.47 5.70 18.19
CA VAL A 195 0.95 6.47 17.02
C VAL A 195 -0.07 6.43 15.88
N VAL A 196 -0.68 5.27 15.61
CA VAL A 196 -1.72 5.13 14.57
C VAL A 196 -2.96 5.95 14.92
N VAL A 197 -3.37 5.97 16.20
CA VAL A 197 -4.50 6.76 16.70
C VAL A 197 -4.21 8.26 16.59
N LEU A 198 -3.03 8.72 17.04
CA LEU A 198 -2.61 10.12 16.91
C LEU A 198 -2.57 10.59 15.46
N GLU A 199 -2.04 9.76 14.55
CA GLU A 199 -2.01 10.07 13.13
C GLU A 199 -3.42 10.14 12.53
N SER A 200 -4.33 9.27 12.97
CA SER A 200 -5.73 9.31 12.54
C SER A 200 -6.44 10.59 13.02
N LEU A 201 -6.23 10.99 14.28
CA LEU A 201 -6.73 12.26 14.80
C LEU A 201 -6.16 13.47 14.03
N ARG A 202 -4.87 13.42 13.69
CA ARG A 202 -4.23 14.47 12.85
C ARG A 202 -4.86 14.59 11.47
N GLN A 203 -5.36 13.48 10.92
CA GLN A 203 -6.08 13.42 9.64
C GLN A 203 -7.56 13.86 9.76
N GLY A 204 -8.03 14.19 10.96
CA GLY A 204 -9.39 14.65 11.22
C GLY A 204 -10.39 13.54 11.55
N TYR A 205 -9.92 12.32 11.84
CA TYR A 205 -10.77 11.23 12.33
C TYR A 205 -10.94 11.35 13.84
N ASP A 206 -11.86 12.16 14.28
CA ASP A 206 -12.05 12.64 15.67
C ASP A 206 -12.93 11.76 16.56
N TYR A 207 -13.58 10.74 16.00
CA TYR A 207 -14.41 9.77 16.75
C TYR A 207 -13.77 8.38 16.76
N SER A 208 -13.92 7.64 17.87
CA SER A 208 -13.37 6.28 18.00
C SER A 208 -13.85 5.36 16.86
N GLY A 209 -15.13 5.42 16.48
CA GLY A 209 -15.68 4.65 15.36
C GLY A 209 -15.06 4.97 14.01
N LYS A 210 -14.68 6.24 13.76
CA LYS A 210 -13.96 6.64 12.53
C LYS A 210 -12.55 6.09 12.53
N ILE A 211 -11.88 6.14 13.69
CA ILE A 211 -10.51 5.60 13.84
C ILE A 211 -10.51 4.08 13.64
N VAL A 212 -11.45 3.36 14.26
CA VAL A 212 -11.67 1.92 14.04
C VAL A 212 -11.81 1.62 12.55
N TRP A 213 -12.65 2.37 11.87
CA TRP A 213 -12.90 2.16 10.46
C TRP A 213 -11.66 2.39 9.58
N VAL A 214 -10.94 3.51 9.75
CA VAL A 214 -9.79 3.85 8.90
C VAL A 214 -8.57 3.00 9.17
N THR A 215 -8.44 2.53 10.44
CA THR A 215 -7.30 1.72 10.86
C THR A 215 -7.57 0.22 10.74
N GLY A 216 -8.85 -0.22 10.86
CA GLY A 216 -9.26 -1.61 10.95
C GLY A 216 -8.86 -2.29 12.25
N MET A 217 -8.47 -1.52 13.28
CA MET A 217 -8.21 -1.99 14.62
C MET A 217 -9.50 -2.40 15.34
N SER A 218 -9.40 -3.16 16.44
CA SER A 218 -10.55 -3.42 17.28
C SER A 218 -11.01 -2.11 17.96
N LYS A 219 -12.30 -2.06 18.33
CA LYS A 219 -12.83 -0.90 19.05
C LYS A 219 -12.14 -0.74 20.40
N ASP A 220 -11.88 -1.84 21.08
CA ASP A 220 -11.26 -1.87 22.41
C ASP A 220 -9.83 -1.33 22.35
N ASP A 221 -9.03 -1.72 21.35
CA ASP A 221 -7.66 -1.21 21.17
C ASP A 221 -7.64 0.31 20.93
N VAL A 222 -8.60 0.81 20.14
CA VAL A 222 -8.71 2.25 19.85
C VAL A 222 -9.13 3.02 21.10
N GLU A 223 -10.12 2.54 21.84
CA GLU A 223 -10.62 3.18 23.08
C GLU A 223 -9.55 3.17 24.18
N ASP A 224 -8.84 2.06 24.34
CA ASP A 224 -7.71 1.95 25.27
C ASP A 224 -6.57 2.90 24.89
N ALA A 225 -6.23 3.02 23.60
CA ALA A 225 -5.21 3.94 23.15
C ALA A 225 -5.62 5.39 23.38
N LEU A 226 -6.88 5.76 23.07
CA LEU A 226 -7.42 7.09 23.32
C LEU A 226 -7.39 7.44 24.83
N LEU A 227 -7.75 6.49 25.68
CA LEU A 227 -7.68 6.66 27.13
C LEU A 227 -6.24 6.92 27.60
N ARG A 228 -5.28 6.10 27.15
CA ARG A 228 -3.85 6.29 27.47
C ARG A 228 -3.31 7.62 26.98
N LEU A 229 -3.71 8.05 25.77
CA LEU A 229 -3.31 9.33 25.20
C LEU A 229 -3.93 10.52 25.94
N ASP A 230 -5.17 10.40 26.42
CA ASP A 230 -5.84 11.40 27.28
C ASP A 230 -5.12 11.51 28.63
N MET A 231 -4.81 10.37 29.28
CA MET A 231 -4.02 10.34 30.53
C MET A 231 -2.61 10.96 30.37
N LYS A 232 -2.01 10.84 29.19
CA LYS A 232 -0.72 11.48 28.85
C LYS A 232 -0.88 12.97 28.50
N GLY A 233 -2.11 13.50 28.44
CA GLY A 233 -2.40 14.86 28.02
C GLY A 233 -2.09 15.17 26.54
N LEU A 234 -2.01 14.13 25.71
CA LEU A 234 -1.72 14.25 24.27
C LEU A 234 -3.00 14.44 23.44
N VAL A 235 -4.13 13.99 23.99
CA VAL A 235 -5.46 14.08 23.39
C VAL A 235 -6.41 14.69 24.40
N ILE A 236 -7.42 15.40 23.95
CA ILE A 236 -8.47 15.99 24.79
C ILE A 236 -9.79 15.36 24.37
N ARG A 237 -10.45 14.70 25.31
CA ARG A 237 -11.81 14.16 25.15
C ARG A 237 -12.82 15.29 25.21
N ARG A 238 -13.77 15.33 24.27
CA ARG A 238 -14.87 16.30 24.18
C ARG A 238 -16.21 15.60 24.01
N GLU A 239 -17.27 16.23 24.46
CA GLU A 239 -18.64 15.77 24.23
C GLU A 239 -19.37 16.73 23.30
N LYS A 240 -20.10 16.21 22.32
CA LYS A 240 -21.00 16.98 21.46
C LYS A 240 -22.42 16.45 21.61
N ARG A 241 -23.37 17.34 21.83
CA ARG A 241 -24.78 16.97 21.78
C ARG A 241 -25.17 16.64 20.34
N VAL A 242 -25.77 15.47 20.15
CA VAL A 242 -26.34 15.01 18.86
C VAL A 242 -27.84 14.79 19.04
N LEU A 243 -28.58 14.64 17.94
CA LEU A 243 -30.04 14.48 17.93
C LEU A 243 -30.57 13.38 18.88
N ILE A 244 -29.77 12.33 19.14
CA ILE A 244 -30.10 11.25 20.04
C ILE A 244 -28.89 10.99 20.95
N GLY A 245 -28.74 11.77 22.04
CA GLY A 245 -27.71 11.53 23.04
C GLY A 245 -26.53 12.50 22.98
N LYS A 246 -25.37 11.99 23.39
CA LYS A 246 -24.08 12.69 23.36
C LYS A 246 -23.08 11.81 22.63
N ASP A 247 -22.35 12.35 21.68
CA ASP A 247 -21.19 11.68 21.06
C ASP A 247 -19.91 12.24 21.66
N GLU A 248 -18.96 11.35 21.91
CA GLU A 248 -17.61 11.70 22.35
C GLU A 248 -16.70 11.84 21.14
N TYR A 249 -15.95 12.92 21.08
CA TYR A 249 -14.93 13.13 20.08
C TYR A 249 -13.62 13.55 20.74
N TYR A 250 -12.54 13.40 20.00
CA TYR A 250 -11.19 13.59 20.51
C TYR A 250 -10.44 14.62 19.68
N GLU A 251 -9.72 15.51 20.34
CA GLU A 251 -8.89 16.53 19.73
C GLU A 251 -7.44 16.36 20.19
N LEU A 252 -6.48 16.67 19.30
CA LEU A 252 -5.08 16.75 19.72
C LEU A 252 -4.89 17.91 20.69
N ALA A 253 -4.11 17.70 21.75
CA ALA A 253 -3.78 18.74 22.71
C ALA A 253 -3.08 19.92 22.00
N LYS A 254 -3.40 21.16 22.46
CA LYS A 254 -2.82 22.39 21.90
C LYS A 254 -1.29 22.35 22.02
N GLY A 255 -0.61 22.61 20.89
CA GLY A 255 0.87 22.55 20.78
C GLY A 255 1.40 21.21 20.27
N LEU A 256 0.59 20.15 20.26
CA LEU A 256 1.01 18.87 19.66
C LEU A 256 1.02 18.92 18.13
N SER A 257 0.10 19.69 17.54
CA SER A 257 0.11 19.96 16.09
C SER A 257 1.39 20.67 15.63
N GLU A 258 1.98 21.52 16.48
CA GLU A 258 3.27 22.19 16.25
C GLU A 258 4.44 21.26 16.51
N LYS A 259 4.43 20.47 17.61
CA LYS A 259 5.46 19.46 17.91
C LYS A 259 5.46 18.29 16.93
N VAL A 260 4.31 17.84 16.47
CA VAL A 260 4.20 16.89 15.34
C VAL A 260 4.75 17.53 14.05
N GLY A 261 4.67 18.85 13.90
CA GLY A 261 5.37 19.62 12.85
C GLY A 261 6.90 19.64 13.00
N GLU A 262 7.43 19.59 14.22
CA GLU A 262 8.88 19.47 14.49
C GLU A 262 9.40 18.03 14.31
N VAL A 263 8.59 17.03 14.61
CA VAL A 263 8.82 15.62 14.24
C VAL A 263 8.84 15.47 12.70
N LYS A 264 8.12 16.31 11.95
CA LYS A 264 8.26 16.44 10.47
C LYS A 264 9.64 16.87 10.01
N ARG A 265 10.35 17.70 10.78
CA ARG A 265 11.72 18.15 10.45
C ARG A 265 12.77 17.07 10.72
N SER A 266 12.45 16.06 11.53
CA SER A 266 13.30 14.90 11.80
C SER A 266 13.05 13.71 10.86
N GLY A 267 12.41 13.89 9.73
CA GLY A 267 12.15 12.83 8.74
C GLY A 267 10.90 11.96 8.99
N PHE A 268 10.18 12.16 10.11
CA PHE A 268 9.08 11.29 10.53
C PHE A 268 7.76 11.47 9.76
N LEU A 269 7.61 12.52 8.93
CA LEU A 269 6.32 12.92 8.36
C LEU A 269 6.39 13.48 6.93
N ASN A 270 7.27 12.97 6.07
CA ASN A 270 7.23 13.33 4.66
C ASN A 270 6.60 12.22 3.81
N SER A 271 5.28 12.09 3.89
CA SER A 271 4.50 11.60 2.75
C SER A 271 3.15 12.28 2.70
N LYS A 272 3.06 13.40 1.97
CA LYS A 272 1.83 13.80 1.29
C LYS A 272 1.57 12.75 0.19
N LYS A 273 1.04 11.60 0.52
CA LYS A 273 0.15 10.90 -0.39
C LYS A 273 -1.25 11.41 -0.06
N GLU A 274 -1.66 12.45 -0.78
CA GLU A 274 -3.07 12.77 -0.94
C GLU A 274 -3.75 11.48 -1.39
N TYR A 275 -4.66 10.96 -0.56
CA TYR A 275 -5.66 10.01 -1.01
C TYR A 275 -6.60 10.79 -1.93
N SER A 276 -6.23 10.94 -3.18
CA SER A 276 -7.15 11.34 -4.22
C SER A 276 -8.00 10.12 -4.53
N ALA A 277 -9.22 10.07 -3.97
CA ALA A 277 -10.28 9.32 -4.64
C ALA A 277 -10.31 9.85 -6.08
N PRO A 278 -10.42 8.98 -7.11
CA PRO A 278 -10.41 9.44 -8.49
C PRO A 278 -11.46 10.54 -8.66
N LEU A 279 -11.10 11.63 -9.31
CA LEU A 279 -12.01 12.76 -9.59
C LEU A 279 -13.36 12.31 -10.15
N GLN A 280 -13.39 11.19 -10.89
CA GLN A 280 -14.59 10.55 -11.40
C GLN A 280 -15.50 9.99 -10.30
N GLU A 281 -14.94 9.45 -9.21
CA GLU A 281 -15.70 8.90 -8.10
C GLU A 281 -16.40 10.02 -7.31
N ILE A 282 -15.72 11.14 -7.06
CA ILE A 282 -16.30 12.33 -6.43
C ILE A 282 -17.46 12.87 -7.28
N LYS A 283 -17.28 12.95 -8.59
CA LYS A 283 -18.29 13.43 -9.52
C LYS A 283 -19.54 12.54 -9.50
N HIS A 284 -19.34 11.22 -9.52
CA HIS A 284 -20.42 10.23 -9.46
C HIS A 284 -21.21 10.31 -8.12
N ILE A 285 -20.51 10.49 -7.00
CA ILE A 285 -21.16 10.64 -5.69
C ILE A 285 -21.99 11.93 -5.64
N LEU A 286 -21.48 13.04 -6.14
CA LEU A 286 -22.23 14.31 -6.19
C LEU A 286 -23.46 14.18 -7.09
N GLU A 287 -23.37 13.51 -8.23
CA GLU A 287 -24.51 13.23 -9.12
C GLU A 287 -25.58 12.38 -8.41
N ASN A 288 -25.19 11.34 -7.65
CA ASN A 288 -26.11 10.53 -6.87
C ASN A 288 -26.78 11.30 -5.72
N LEU A 289 -26.03 12.20 -5.06
CA LEU A 289 -26.58 13.09 -4.02
C LEU A 289 -27.59 14.08 -4.61
N ASP A 290 -27.27 14.74 -5.73
CA ASP A 290 -28.17 15.66 -6.41
C ASP A 290 -29.46 14.91 -6.88
N ASN A 291 -29.34 13.68 -7.38
CA ASN A 291 -30.48 12.83 -7.72
C ASN A 291 -31.33 12.46 -6.49
N ALA A 292 -30.70 12.18 -5.35
CA ALA A 292 -31.41 11.91 -4.10
C ALA A 292 -32.20 13.16 -3.63
N VAL A 293 -31.59 14.36 -3.69
CA VAL A 293 -32.25 15.62 -3.37
C VAL A 293 -33.52 15.82 -4.24
N GLU A 294 -33.41 15.61 -5.54
CA GLU A 294 -34.55 15.76 -6.46
C GLU A 294 -35.65 14.71 -6.22
N ALA A 295 -35.29 13.47 -5.91
CA ALA A 295 -36.25 12.42 -5.56
C ALA A 295 -37.03 12.76 -4.28
N VAL A 296 -36.32 13.23 -3.22
CA VAL A 296 -36.93 13.68 -1.96
C VAL A 296 -37.84 14.90 -2.19
N LYS A 297 -37.44 15.89 -3.01
CA LYS A 297 -38.27 17.06 -3.35
C LYS A 297 -39.55 16.64 -4.05
N ARG A 298 -39.51 15.67 -4.95
CA ARG A 298 -40.68 15.11 -5.63
C ARG A 298 -41.56 14.21 -4.74
N GLY A 299 -41.02 13.77 -3.62
CA GLY A 299 -41.71 12.80 -2.73
C GLY A 299 -41.79 11.40 -3.32
N ASP A 300 -40.84 11.04 -4.21
CA ASP A 300 -40.76 9.73 -4.83
C ASP A 300 -40.01 8.78 -3.90
N LEU A 301 -40.78 7.95 -3.18
CA LEU A 301 -40.23 6.99 -2.23
C LEU A 301 -39.33 5.95 -2.91
N GLY A 302 -39.72 5.43 -4.06
CA GLY A 302 -38.96 4.42 -4.79
C GLY A 302 -37.58 4.92 -5.19
N GLN A 303 -37.54 6.06 -5.87
CA GLN A 303 -36.29 6.67 -6.33
C GLN A 303 -35.43 7.17 -5.16
N THR A 304 -36.05 7.70 -4.10
CA THR A 304 -35.33 8.11 -2.88
C THR A 304 -34.64 6.90 -2.25
N THR A 305 -35.34 5.79 -2.12
CA THR A 305 -34.79 4.57 -1.53
C THR A 305 -33.62 4.02 -2.36
N GLU A 306 -33.78 3.95 -3.68
CA GLU A 306 -32.73 3.49 -4.60
C GLU A 306 -31.48 4.38 -4.55
N ASN A 307 -31.66 5.70 -4.55
CA ASN A 307 -30.56 6.65 -4.47
C ASN A 307 -29.81 6.53 -3.13
N PHE A 308 -30.53 6.35 -2.01
CA PHE A 308 -29.91 6.09 -0.72
C PHE A 308 -29.15 4.76 -0.69
N ASP A 309 -29.68 3.69 -1.30
CA ASP A 309 -28.97 2.41 -1.41
C ASP A 309 -27.66 2.55 -2.20
N GLN A 310 -27.64 3.34 -3.28
CA GLN A 310 -26.43 3.61 -4.04
C GLN A 310 -25.40 4.41 -3.24
N LEU A 311 -25.85 5.35 -2.40
CA LEU A 311 -24.99 6.18 -1.56
C LEU A 311 -24.37 5.40 -0.39
N ILE A 312 -25.08 4.43 0.20
CA ILE A 312 -24.64 3.66 1.36
C ILE A 312 -24.04 2.29 1.04
N SER A 313 -24.15 1.83 -0.21
CA SER A 313 -23.56 0.55 -0.63
C SER A 313 -22.05 0.66 -0.81
N PRO A 314 -21.26 -0.31 -0.31
CA PRO A 314 -19.81 -0.31 -0.53
C PRO A 314 -19.51 -0.44 -2.04
N THR A 315 -18.66 0.45 -2.56
CA THR A 315 -18.12 0.31 -3.91
C THR A 315 -17.24 -0.92 -4.01
N LYS A 316 -17.00 -1.45 -5.23
CA LYS A 316 -16.15 -2.62 -5.50
C LYS A 316 -14.72 -2.51 -4.93
N HIS A 317 -14.29 -1.34 -4.47
CA HIS A 317 -12.98 -1.07 -3.87
C HIS A 317 -13.00 -0.81 -2.35
N GLY A 318 -14.12 -1.06 -1.67
CA GLY A 318 -14.19 -1.14 -0.20
C GLY A 318 -14.11 0.18 0.57
N SER A 319 -14.01 1.34 -0.08
CA SER A 319 -14.13 2.63 0.58
C SER A 319 -14.97 3.59 -0.23
N THR A 320 -16.20 3.84 0.21
CA THR A 320 -16.98 4.94 -0.35
C THR A 320 -16.47 6.25 0.21
N MET A 321 -16.38 7.27 -0.63
CA MET A 321 -16.03 8.62 -0.18
C MET A 321 -17.01 9.17 0.87
N ILE A 322 -18.25 8.69 0.88
CA ILE A 322 -19.28 8.99 1.88
C ILE A 322 -18.92 8.42 3.25
N GLU A 323 -18.18 7.31 3.32
CA GLU A 323 -17.66 6.76 4.56
C GLU A 323 -16.61 7.69 5.21
N GLN A 324 -15.97 8.56 4.44
CA GLN A 324 -15.11 9.63 4.97
C GLN A 324 -15.92 10.75 5.68
N PHE A 325 -17.24 10.79 5.45
CA PHE A 325 -18.20 11.66 6.12
C PHE A 325 -19.10 10.84 7.05
N PHE A 326 -18.48 10.10 7.95
CA PHE A 326 -19.07 9.00 8.73
C PHE A 326 -20.36 9.38 9.49
N ASP A 327 -20.46 10.58 10.04
CA ASP A 327 -21.66 11.01 10.78
C ASP A 327 -22.87 11.12 9.84
N GLN A 328 -22.68 11.72 8.67
CA GLN A 328 -23.73 11.87 7.66
C GLN A 328 -24.09 10.53 7.03
N HIS A 329 -23.11 9.62 6.85
CA HIS A 329 -23.36 8.27 6.38
C HIS A 329 -24.21 7.45 7.36
N ARG A 330 -23.97 7.59 8.68
CA ARG A 330 -24.81 6.98 9.72
C ARG A 330 -26.25 7.51 9.64
N ASP A 331 -26.41 8.84 9.50
CA ASP A 331 -27.72 9.45 9.43
C ASP A 331 -28.44 9.08 8.14
N LEU A 332 -27.77 9.02 7.00
CA LEU A 332 -28.30 8.49 5.74
C LEU A 332 -28.80 7.03 5.90
N ARG A 333 -28.00 6.15 6.57
CA ARG A 333 -28.44 4.78 6.87
C ARG A 333 -29.68 4.74 7.76
N LEU A 334 -29.75 5.57 8.79
CA LEU A 334 -30.91 5.65 9.68
C LEU A 334 -32.16 6.11 8.94
N PHE A 335 -32.05 7.14 8.09
CA PHE A 335 -33.15 7.57 7.25
C PHE A 335 -33.58 6.48 6.28
N ARG A 336 -32.62 5.78 5.64
CA ARG A 336 -32.91 4.65 4.76
C ARG A 336 -33.69 3.52 5.44
N ILE A 337 -33.27 3.14 6.65
CA ILE A 337 -33.96 2.11 7.47
C ILE A 337 -35.39 2.56 7.78
N ARG A 338 -35.58 3.82 8.22
CA ARG A 338 -36.89 4.36 8.55
C ARG A 338 -37.79 4.53 7.32
N LEU A 339 -37.21 4.86 6.15
CA LEU A 339 -37.94 4.88 4.89
C LEU A 339 -38.43 3.48 4.50
N ALA A 340 -37.63 2.45 4.71
CA ALA A 340 -38.03 1.06 4.47
C ALA A 340 -39.16 0.60 5.40
N ASP A 341 -39.12 1.04 6.67
CA ASP A 341 -40.08 0.62 7.72
C ASP A 341 -41.37 1.41 7.66
N ARG A 342 -41.34 2.71 7.43
CA ARG A 342 -42.50 3.61 7.52
C ARG A 342 -42.97 4.20 6.18
N GLY A 343 -42.27 3.96 5.11
CA GLY A 343 -42.62 4.30 3.73
C GLY A 343 -42.92 5.78 3.48
N GLN A 344 -43.93 6.05 2.68
CA GLN A 344 -44.30 7.37 2.17
C GLN A 344 -44.66 8.39 3.28
N GLU A 345 -45.25 7.95 4.38
CA GLU A 345 -45.63 8.81 5.49
C GLU A 345 -44.38 9.40 6.16
N TYR A 346 -43.33 8.59 6.34
CA TYR A 346 -42.07 9.02 6.89
C TYR A 346 -41.35 10.00 5.97
N LEU A 347 -41.29 9.71 4.67
CA LEU A 347 -40.70 10.61 3.66
C LEU A 347 -41.36 11.99 3.69
N THR A 348 -42.69 12.02 3.78
CA THR A 348 -43.44 13.29 3.78
C THR A 348 -43.24 14.10 5.05
N SER A 349 -43.25 13.42 6.23
CA SER A 349 -43.12 14.09 7.54
C SER A 349 -41.70 14.56 7.85
N HIS A 350 -40.64 13.92 7.31
CA HIS A 350 -39.23 14.24 7.57
C HIS A 350 -38.51 14.80 6.34
N LYS A 351 -39.26 15.23 5.33
CA LYS A 351 -38.73 15.76 4.06
C LYS A 351 -37.67 16.86 4.26
N THR A 352 -37.96 17.81 5.13
CA THR A 352 -37.05 18.95 5.40
C THR A 352 -35.75 18.50 6.07
N GLU A 353 -35.82 17.56 7.02
CA GLU A 353 -34.64 17.02 7.72
C GLU A 353 -33.75 16.21 6.77
N ILE A 354 -34.38 15.39 5.88
CA ILE A 354 -33.65 14.62 4.87
C ILE A 354 -32.94 15.55 3.88
N LEU A 355 -33.62 16.59 3.41
CA LEU A 355 -33.03 17.59 2.49
C LEU A 355 -31.86 18.31 3.15
N GLN A 356 -32.00 18.75 4.41
CA GLN A 356 -30.93 19.40 5.14
C GLN A 356 -29.70 18.49 5.27
N LEU A 357 -29.90 17.22 5.60
CA LEU A 357 -28.80 16.26 5.68
C LEU A 357 -28.08 16.08 4.35
N LEU A 358 -28.83 15.93 3.24
CA LEU A 358 -28.25 15.81 1.90
C LEU A 358 -27.46 17.06 1.50
N ASP A 359 -27.98 18.25 1.77
CA ASP A 359 -27.32 19.52 1.49
C ASP A 359 -26.01 19.64 2.32
N ASP A 360 -26.04 19.27 3.60
CA ASP A 360 -24.85 19.27 4.48
C ASP A 360 -23.75 18.32 3.95
N VAL A 361 -24.14 17.16 3.44
CA VAL A 361 -23.19 16.18 2.82
C VAL A 361 -22.61 16.76 1.54
N ILE A 362 -23.44 17.35 0.67
CA ILE A 362 -23.02 17.97 -0.58
C ILE A 362 -22.03 19.12 -0.30
N GLU A 363 -22.33 19.98 0.67
CA GLU A 363 -21.48 21.10 1.03
C GLU A 363 -20.12 20.64 1.55
N LYS A 364 -20.11 19.62 2.42
CA LYS A 364 -18.86 19.03 2.93
C LYS A 364 -18.01 18.42 1.81
N ILE A 365 -18.61 17.67 0.88
CA ILE A 365 -17.89 17.13 -0.26
C ILE A 365 -17.31 18.25 -1.14
N ARG A 366 -18.11 19.29 -1.42
CA ARG A 366 -17.70 20.44 -2.23
C ARG A 366 -16.63 21.31 -1.55
N SER A 367 -16.60 21.36 -0.22
CA SER A 367 -15.59 22.11 0.55
C SER A 367 -14.26 21.36 0.71
N ASN A 368 -14.22 20.07 0.43
CA ASN A 368 -13.00 19.27 0.48
C ASN A 368 -11.97 19.82 -0.53
N PRO A 369 -10.68 20.00 -0.14
CA PRO A 369 -9.62 20.51 -1.01
C PRO A 369 -9.46 19.74 -2.32
N VAL A 370 -9.72 18.42 -2.32
CA VAL A 370 -9.67 17.56 -3.52
C VAL A 370 -10.80 17.91 -4.50
N SER A 371 -11.99 18.27 -3.98
CA SER A 371 -13.15 18.66 -4.80
C SER A 371 -13.00 20.03 -5.44
N ARG A 372 -12.15 20.91 -4.91
CA ARG A 372 -11.86 22.23 -5.49
C ARG A 372 -11.11 22.18 -6.81
N THR A 373 -10.45 21.05 -7.11
CA THR A 373 -9.76 20.80 -8.40
C THR A 373 -10.73 20.49 -9.55
N ILE A 374 -12.00 20.18 -9.25
CA ILE A 374 -13.05 19.90 -10.26
C ILE A 374 -13.58 21.18 -10.93
N ARG A 375 -13.35 22.35 -10.32
CA ARG A 375 -13.89 23.66 -10.82
C ARG A 375 -12.92 24.39 -11.74
N LYS A 376 -11.78 23.84 -12.08
CA LYS A 376 -10.85 24.36 -13.10
C LYS A 376 -10.82 23.43 -14.31
#